data_9248637a458eb368f273e2136638d6ad
#
_entry.id   9248637a458eb368f273e2136638d6ad
#
_cell.length_a   1.000
_cell.length_b   1.000
_cell.length_c   1.000
_cell.angle_alpha   90.00
_cell.angle_beta   90.00
_cell.angle_gamma   90.00
#
_symmetry.space_group_name_H-M   'P 1'
#
loop_
_entity.id
_entity.type
_entity.pdbx_description
1 polymer ?
#
loop_
_entity_poly.entity_id
_entity_poly.type
_entity_poly.pdbx_seq_one_letter_code
_entity_poly.pdbx_strand_id
1 'polypeptide(L)'
;MEGPLVPEIWIECAKATGIDELLITTRDEPDYHKLMDYRLDILKKHNLKLKDIQETISHMEPKEGAKEFLDEIRSFSQVVVISDTFQEFASPLMKKLGYPMLFCNSLEVAEDGTITGYVMRLPHDAKLTTVKALQSIGYDTIAAGDSYNDIGMIENSK
;
A
#
# COMPACT_ATOMS: atom_id res chain seq x y z
N MET A 1 2.56 3.68 3.05
CA MET A 1 1.55 4.59 2.42
C MET A 1 0.27 4.62 3.24
N GLU A 2 -0.42 3.50 3.33
CA GLU A 2 -1.56 3.36 4.25
C GLU A 2 -1.08 3.53 5.69
N GLY A 3 -1.90 4.12 6.53
CA GLY A 3 -1.52 4.55 7.87
C GLY A 3 -1.01 5.99 7.90
N PRO A 4 0.25 6.26 7.53
CA PRO A 4 0.79 7.63 7.60
C PRO A 4 0.18 8.62 6.62
N LEU A 5 -0.04 8.24 5.37
CA LEU A 5 -0.44 9.16 4.31
C LEU A 5 -1.90 9.06 3.90
N VAL A 6 -2.46 7.87 3.92
CA VAL A 6 -3.85 7.59 3.55
C VAL A 6 -4.50 6.62 4.53
N PRO A 7 -5.83 6.61 4.65
CA PRO A 7 -6.54 5.57 5.40
C PRO A 7 -6.27 4.17 4.86
N GLU A 8 -6.56 3.16 5.65
CA GLU A 8 -6.42 1.75 5.24
C GLU A 8 -7.47 1.39 4.17
N ILE A 9 -7.00 1.00 2.99
CA ILE A 9 -7.85 0.76 1.81
C ILE A 9 -8.90 -0.32 2.07
N TRP A 10 -8.51 -1.44 2.66
CA TRP A 10 -9.46 -2.54 2.93
C TRP A 10 -10.55 -2.17 3.92
N ILE A 11 -10.22 -1.37 4.93
CA ILE A 11 -11.19 -0.82 5.89
C ILE A 11 -12.19 0.09 5.17
N GLU A 12 -11.71 0.98 4.31
CA GLU A 12 -12.58 1.88 3.55
C GLU A 12 -13.45 1.11 2.54
N CYS A 13 -12.91 0.06 1.91
CA CYS A 13 -13.69 -0.84 1.07
C CYS A 13 -14.79 -1.58 1.85
N ALA A 14 -14.49 -2.05 3.06
CA ALA A 14 -15.49 -2.68 3.92
C ALA A 14 -16.63 -1.72 4.26
N LYS A 15 -16.31 -0.49 4.61
CA LYS A 15 -17.31 0.55 4.91
C LYS A 15 -18.17 0.89 3.69
N ALA A 16 -17.55 1.07 2.53
CA ALA A 16 -18.25 1.46 1.30
C ALA A 16 -19.15 0.35 0.74
N THR A 17 -18.76 -0.91 0.91
CA THR A 17 -19.50 -2.08 0.40
C THR A 17 -20.44 -2.67 1.42
N GLY A 18 -20.29 -2.37 2.71
CA GLY A 18 -21.02 -3.01 3.81
C GLY A 18 -20.61 -4.46 4.07
N ILE A 19 -19.44 -4.87 3.56
CA ILE A 19 -18.90 -6.24 3.73
C ILE A 19 -17.95 -6.26 4.92
N ASP A 20 -18.46 -6.60 6.10
CA ASP A 20 -17.68 -6.61 7.34
C ASP A 20 -16.53 -7.62 7.32
N GLU A 21 -16.64 -8.69 6.53
CA GLU A 21 -15.58 -9.69 6.33
C GLU A 21 -14.27 -9.06 5.81
N LEU A 22 -14.33 -7.90 5.14
CA LEU A 22 -13.14 -7.16 4.66
C LEU A 22 -12.43 -6.34 5.76
N LEU A 23 -13.00 -6.23 6.95
CA LEU A 23 -12.38 -5.53 8.08
C LEU A 23 -11.18 -6.28 8.69
N ILE A 24 -10.97 -7.53 8.31
CA ILE A 24 -9.83 -8.31 8.77
C ILE A 24 -8.50 -7.67 8.35
N THR A 25 -7.58 -7.61 9.31
CA THR A 25 -6.26 -6.99 9.13
C THR A 25 -5.14 -7.96 9.47
N THR A 26 -3.88 -7.52 9.29
CA THR A 26 -2.70 -8.29 9.71
C THR A 26 -2.61 -8.52 11.22
N ARG A 27 -3.41 -7.83 12.02
CA ARG A 27 -3.54 -8.08 13.46
C ARG A 27 -4.35 -9.33 13.75
N ASP A 28 -5.31 -9.64 12.88
CA ASP A 28 -6.21 -10.80 12.99
C ASP A 28 -5.60 -12.04 12.32
N GLU A 29 -4.99 -11.86 11.15
CA GLU A 29 -4.25 -12.90 10.41
C GLU A 29 -2.86 -12.36 10.04
N PRO A 30 -1.82 -12.73 10.81
CA PRO A 30 -0.45 -12.28 10.57
C PRO A 30 0.18 -12.82 9.29
N ASP A 31 -0.30 -13.96 8.78
CA ASP A 31 0.16 -14.50 7.51
C ASP A 31 -0.47 -13.70 6.36
N TYR A 32 0.35 -12.85 5.74
CA TYR A 32 -0.11 -11.96 4.67
C TYR A 32 -0.70 -12.71 3.47
N HIS A 33 -0.15 -13.87 3.11
CA HIS A 33 -0.68 -14.67 2.01
C HIS A 33 -2.05 -15.22 2.32
N LYS A 34 -2.25 -15.75 3.52
CA LYS A 34 -3.59 -16.22 3.95
C LYS A 34 -4.59 -15.07 4.02
N LEU A 35 -4.17 -13.93 4.53
CA LEU A 35 -5.01 -12.74 4.58
C LEU A 35 -5.43 -12.28 3.18
N MET A 36 -4.51 -12.24 2.22
CA MET A 36 -4.82 -11.85 0.85
C MET A 36 -5.70 -12.86 0.14
N ASP A 37 -5.43 -14.15 0.28
CA ASP A 37 -6.27 -15.19 -0.30
C ASP A 37 -7.71 -15.10 0.22
N TYR A 38 -7.87 -14.89 1.52
CA TYR A 38 -9.17 -14.66 2.16
C TYR A 38 -9.89 -13.44 1.57
N ARG A 39 -9.19 -12.31 1.43
CA ARG A 39 -9.76 -11.08 0.86
C ARG A 39 -10.19 -11.27 -0.60
N LEU A 40 -9.38 -11.94 -1.41
CA LEU A 40 -9.71 -12.21 -2.81
C LEU A 40 -10.93 -13.13 -2.94
N ASP A 41 -11.06 -14.13 -2.08
CA ASP A 41 -12.24 -15.00 -2.04
C ASP A 41 -13.51 -14.21 -1.69
N ILE A 42 -13.45 -13.26 -0.76
CA ILE A 42 -14.56 -12.37 -0.43
C ILE A 42 -14.95 -11.51 -1.63
N LEU A 43 -13.99 -10.89 -2.31
CA LEU A 43 -14.25 -10.08 -3.50
C LEU A 43 -14.95 -10.92 -4.58
N LYS A 44 -14.49 -12.14 -4.81
CA LYS A 44 -15.07 -13.06 -5.77
C LYS A 44 -16.50 -13.47 -5.38
N LYS A 45 -16.71 -13.82 -4.11
CA LYS A 45 -18.04 -14.18 -3.56
C LYS A 45 -19.06 -13.07 -3.76
N HIS A 46 -18.67 -11.82 -3.62
CA HIS A 46 -19.51 -10.64 -3.79
C HIS A 46 -19.48 -10.05 -5.21
N ASN A 47 -18.82 -10.71 -6.16
CA ASN A 47 -18.66 -10.25 -7.54
C ASN A 47 -18.10 -8.82 -7.65
N LEU A 48 -17.17 -8.46 -6.76
CA LEU A 48 -16.47 -7.20 -6.79
C LEU A 48 -15.25 -7.30 -7.71
N LYS A 49 -15.18 -6.40 -8.67
CA LYS A 49 -14.08 -6.29 -9.64
C LYS A 49 -13.10 -5.21 -9.22
N LEU A 50 -11.93 -5.17 -9.87
CA LEU A 50 -10.92 -4.13 -9.61
C LEU A 50 -11.52 -2.72 -9.71
N LYS A 51 -12.34 -2.45 -10.72
CA LYS A 51 -12.97 -1.14 -10.92
C LYS A 51 -13.86 -0.71 -9.75
N ASP A 52 -14.54 -1.66 -9.09
CA ASP A 52 -15.40 -1.38 -7.94
C ASP A 52 -14.56 -0.92 -6.75
N ILE A 53 -13.41 -1.56 -6.54
CA ILE A 53 -12.46 -1.18 -5.50
C ILE A 53 -11.79 0.16 -5.84
N GLN A 54 -11.39 0.36 -7.09
CA GLN A 54 -10.80 1.63 -7.53
C GLN A 54 -11.79 2.79 -7.43
N GLU A 55 -13.07 2.56 -7.68
CA GLU A 55 -14.13 3.55 -7.47
C GLU A 55 -14.16 3.99 -6.00
N THR A 56 -14.18 3.04 -5.07
CA THR A 56 -14.12 3.33 -3.65
C THR A 56 -12.86 4.13 -3.30
N ILE A 57 -11.69 3.70 -3.78
CA ILE A 57 -10.41 4.37 -3.50
C ILE A 57 -10.40 5.79 -4.07
N SER A 58 -11.04 6.02 -5.22
CA SER A 58 -11.10 7.34 -5.85
C SER A 58 -11.79 8.40 -4.97
N HIS A 59 -12.68 7.98 -4.07
CA HIS A 59 -13.36 8.85 -3.11
C HIS A 59 -12.58 9.02 -1.79
N MET A 60 -11.50 8.27 -1.58
CA MET A 60 -10.65 8.43 -0.41
C MET A 60 -9.81 9.71 -0.54
N GLU A 61 -9.60 10.37 0.58
CA GLU A 61 -8.70 11.52 0.66
C GLU A 61 -7.44 11.16 1.46
N PRO A 62 -6.28 11.71 1.09
CA PRO A 62 -5.10 11.68 1.94
C PRO A 62 -5.42 12.23 3.33
N LYS A 63 -4.68 11.79 4.34
CA LYS A 63 -4.77 12.39 5.66
C LYS A 63 -4.40 13.85 5.61
N GLU A 64 -5.01 14.64 6.50
CA GLU A 64 -4.70 16.07 6.63
C GLU A 64 -3.20 16.29 6.80
N GLY A 65 -2.64 17.17 5.99
CA GLY A 65 -1.21 17.47 5.98
C GLY A 65 -0.32 16.47 5.23
N ALA A 66 -0.84 15.34 4.73
CA ALA A 66 -0.02 14.31 4.09
C ALA A 66 0.66 14.81 2.81
N LYS A 67 -0.07 15.54 1.97
CA LYS A 67 0.49 16.10 0.73
C LYS A 67 1.49 17.20 1.05
N GLU A 68 1.16 18.11 1.93
CA GLU A 68 2.02 19.22 2.37
C GLU A 68 3.32 18.68 2.97
N PHE A 69 3.25 17.65 3.80
CA PHE A 69 4.41 16.96 4.37
C PHE A 69 5.33 16.39 3.27
N LEU A 70 4.76 15.70 2.28
CA LEU A 70 5.54 15.18 1.16
C LEU A 70 6.19 16.30 0.34
N ASP A 71 5.46 17.37 0.08
CA ASP A 71 5.97 18.52 -0.68
C ASP A 71 7.10 19.24 0.07
N GLU A 72 6.97 19.39 1.40
CA GLU A 72 8.02 19.99 2.24
C GLU A 72 9.29 19.14 2.23
N ILE A 73 9.20 17.82 2.46
CA ILE A 73 10.36 16.94 2.42
C ILE A 73 11.04 16.95 1.05
N ARG A 74 10.27 16.97 -0.04
CA ARG A 74 10.79 17.05 -1.40
C ARG A 74 11.56 18.33 -1.69
N SER A 75 11.34 19.38 -0.92
CA SER A 75 12.09 20.65 -1.10
C SER A 75 13.58 20.52 -0.75
N PHE A 76 13.96 19.52 0.02
CA PHE A 76 15.36 19.31 0.46
C PHE A 76 15.87 17.87 0.32
N SER A 77 15.00 16.90 -0.01
CA SER A 77 15.40 15.50 -0.19
C SER A 77 14.56 14.79 -1.26
N GLN A 78 14.98 13.59 -1.65
CA GLN A 78 14.16 12.71 -2.49
C GLN A 78 13.25 11.88 -1.59
N VAL A 79 12.00 11.70 -2.01
CA VAL A 79 11.01 10.90 -1.26
C VAL A 79 10.66 9.64 -2.03
N VAL A 80 10.77 8.51 -1.35
CA VAL A 80 10.33 7.21 -1.84
C VAL A 80 9.31 6.64 -0.85
N VAL A 81 8.14 6.30 -1.33
CA VAL A 81 7.13 5.57 -0.55
C VAL A 81 7.32 4.07 -0.80
N ILE A 82 7.51 3.30 0.26
CA ILE A 82 7.58 1.84 0.19
C ILE A 82 6.35 1.29 0.90
N SER A 83 5.56 0.47 0.22
CA SER A 83 4.28 0.01 0.73
C SER A 83 4.00 -1.43 0.31
N ASP A 84 3.28 -2.16 1.16
CA ASP A 84 2.79 -3.51 0.85
C ASP A 84 1.45 -3.47 0.08
N THR A 85 0.98 -2.30 -0.30
CA THR A 85 -0.19 -2.11 -1.17
C THR A 85 0.08 -2.59 -2.59
N PHE A 86 -0.91 -2.45 -3.45
CA PHE A 86 -0.85 -2.81 -4.86
C PHE A 86 -0.91 -1.56 -5.74
N GLN A 87 -0.18 -1.56 -6.83
CA GLN A 87 -0.13 -0.45 -7.77
C GLN A 87 -1.52 -0.04 -8.26
N GLU A 88 -2.37 -1.02 -8.54
CA GLU A 88 -3.73 -0.82 -9.04
C GLU A 88 -4.63 -0.14 -7.99
N PHE A 89 -4.39 -0.37 -6.71
CA PHE A 89 -5.08 0.30 -5.61
C PHE A 89 -4.52 1.69 -5.32
N ALA A 90 -3.21 1.84 -5.42
CA ALA A 90 -2.55 3.11 -5.17
C ALA A 90 -2.80 4.15 -6.27
N SER A 91 -2.98 3.70 -7.50
CA SER A 91 -3.08 4.55 -8.68
C SER A 91 -4.08 5.71 -8.54
N PRO A 92 -5.32 5.51 -8.05
CA PRO A 92 -6.27 6.62 -7.87
C PRO A 92 -5.81 7.68 -6.85
N LEU A 93 -4.91 7.32 -5.92
CA LEU A 93 -4.42 8.21 -4.86
C LEU A 93 -3.15 8.98 -5.24
N MET A 94 -2.42 8.52 -6.26
CA MET A 94 -1.13 9.09 -6.61
C MET A 94 -1.22 10.57 -6.98
N LYS A 95 -2.22 10.96 -7.75
CA LYS A 95 -2.45 12.37 -8.11
C LYS A 95 -2.66 13.24 -6.86
N LYS A 96 -3.45 12.75 -5.92
CA LYS A 96 -3.78 13.47 -4.67
C LYS A 96 -2.56 13.66 -3.77
N LEU A 97 -1.58 12.76 -3.85
CA LEU A 97 -0.30 12.82 -3.12
C LEU A 97 0.81 13.53 -3.91
N GLY A 98 0.54 14.02 -5.12
CA GLY A 98 1.52 14.69 -5.96
C GLY A 98 2.51 13.73 -6.62
N TYR A 99 2.11 12.51 -6.93
CA TYR A 99 2.89 11.48 -7.61
C TYR A 99 4.23 11.16 -6.93
N PRO A 100 4.23 10.74 -5.65
CA PRO A 100 5.47 10.24 -5.02
C PRO A 100 5.98 9.01 -5.75
N MET A 101 7.30 8.81 -5.75
CA MET A 101 7.85 7.52 -6.17
C MET A 101 7.32 6.44 -5.24
N LEU A 102 6.73 5.39 -5.80
CA LEU A 102 6.10 4.32 -5.04
C LEU A 102 6.70 2.96 -5.41
N PHE A 103 7.23 2.25 -4.42
CA PHE A 103 7.59 0.85 -4.53
C PHE A 103 6.54 0.01 -3.81
N CYS A 104 5.78 -0.78 -4.57
CA CYS A 104 4.70 -1.60 -4.06
C CYS A 104 4.54 -2.88 -4.89
N ASN A 105 3.54 -3.67 -4.56
CA ASN A 105 3.20 -4.91 -5.23
C ASN A 105 2.23 -4.66 -6.40
N SER A 106 1.85 -5.72 -7.12
CA SER A 106 0.90 -5.67 -8.22
C SER A 106 -0.18 -6.73 -8.06
N LEU A 107 -1.34 -6.49 -8.64
CA LEU A 107 -2.41 -7.48 -8.73
C LEU A 107 -2.36 -8.23 -10.06
N GLU A 108 -2.83 -9.46 -10.06
CA GLU A 108 -3.19 -10.19 -11.26
C GLU A 108 -4.68 -9.97 -11.52
N VAL A 109 -5.01 -9.48 -12.71
CA VAL A 109 -6.38 -9.08 -13.06
C VAL A 109 -6.75 -9.72 -14.39
N ALA A 110 -7.87 -10.44 -14.42
CA ALA A 110 -8.41 -11.04 -15.64
C ALA A 110 -9.04 -9.97 -16.55
N GLU A 111 -9.29 -10.31 -17.82
CA GLU A 111 -9.88 -9.40 -18.79
C GLU A 111 -11.22 -8.81 -18.35
N ASP A 112 -12.01 -9.56 -17.58
CA ASP A 112 -13.29 -9.12 -17.05
C ASP A 112 -13.17 -8.23 -15.80
N GLY A 113 -11.94 -7.92 -15.36
CA GLY A 113 -11.66 -7.13 -14.17
C GLY A 113 -11.65 -7.89 -12.86
N THR A 114 -11.82 -9.22 -12.87
CA THR A 114 -11.70 -10.05 -11.67
C THR A 114 -10.27 -10.05 -11.17
N ILE A 115 -10.06 -9.77 -9.88
CA ILE A 115 -8.75 -9.90 -9.24
C ILE A 115 -8.52 -11.38 -8.97
N THR A 116 -7.54 -11.98 -9.66
CA THR A 116 -7.28 -13.43 -9.62
C THR A 116 -6.08 -13.80 -8.76
N GLY A 117 -5.26 -12.83 -8.41
CA GLY A 117 -4.06 -13.06 -7.61
C GLY A 117 -3.29 -11.77 -7.37
N TYR A 118 -2.06 -11.92 -6.89
CA TYR A 118 -1.16 -10.81 -6.63
C TYR A 118 0.29 -11.24 -6.81
N VAL A 119 1.14 -10.28 -7.11
CA VAL A 119 2.58 -10.47 -7.28
C VAL A 119 3.31 -9.60 -6.26
N MET A 120 4.02 -10.25 -5.35
CA MET A 120 4.90 -9.56 -4.41
C MET A 120 6.15 -9.09 -5.17
N ARG A 121 6.49 -7.81 -5.08
CA ARG A 121 7.67 -7.23 -5.73
C ARG A 121 8.96 -7.90 -5.28
N LEU A 122 9.07 -8.20 -4.00
CA LEU A 122 10.16 -8.94 -3.39
C LEU A 122 9.60 -10.02 -2.46
N PRO A 123 10.26 -11.19 -2.36
CA PRO A 123 9.74 -12.32 -1.59
C PRO A 123 9.71 -12.07 -0.08
N HIS A 124 10.67 -11.31 0.45
CA HIS A 124 10.83 -11.06 1.88
C HIS A 124 11.37 -9.65 2.14
N ASP A 125 10.96 -9.06 3.25
CA ASP A 125 11.49 -7.80 3.79
C ASP A 125 11.71 -6.71 2.73
N ALA A 126 10.70 -6.49 1.88
CA ALA A 126 10.80 -5.59 0.74
C ALA A 126 11.21 -4.17 1.15
N LYS A 127 10.78 -3.72 2.33
CA LYS A 127 11.10 -2.39 2.86
C LYS A 127 12.57 -2.29 3.23
N LEU A 128 13.08 -3.22 4.04
CA LEU A 128 14.50 -3.28 4.42
C LEU A 128 15.40 -3.49 3.19
N THR A 129 15.03 -4.41 2.30
CA THR A 129 15.79 -4.69 1.08
C THR A 129 15.90 -3.45 0.20
N THR A 130 14.84 -2.67 0.09
CA THR A 130 14.84 -1.41 -0.68
C THR A 130 15.78 -0.37 -0.06
N VAL A 131 15.76 -0.19 1.27
CA VAL A 131 16.67 0.72 1.96
C VAL A 131 18.13 0.31 1.72
N LYS A 132 18.45 -0.98 1.91
CA LYS A 132 19.81 -1.49 1.66
C LYS A 132 20.25 -1.34 0.21
N ALA A 133 19.35 -1.51 -0.74
CA ALA A 133 19.65 -1.30 -2.15
C ALA A 133 19.99 0.18 -2.45
N LEU A 134 19.24 1.12 -1.91
CA LEU A 134 19.53 2.55 -2.05
C LEU A 134 20.89 2.90 -1.43
N GLN A 135 21.19 2.39 -0.24
CA GLN A 135 22.48 2.57 0.41
C GLN A 135 23.64 1.99 -0.41
N SER A 136 23.42 0.81 -1.03
CA SER A 136 24.45 0.14 -1.85
C SER A 136 24.86 0.94 -3.10
N ILE A 137 24.02 1.84 -3.55
CA ILE A 137 24.29 2.75 -4.68
C ILE A 137 24.64 4.18 -4.22
N GLY A 138 24.96 4.36 -2.93
CA GLY A 138 25.54 5.59 -2.38
C GLY A 138 24.55 6.60 -1.82
N TYR A 139 23.30 6.24 -1.57
CA TYR A 139 22.34 7.14 -0.91
C TYR A 139 22.39 6.99 0.61
N ASP A 140 22.44 8.10 1.31
CA ASP A 140 22.07 8.15 2.72
C ASP A 140 20.55 8.12 2.83
N THR A 141 20.02 7.35 3.79
CA THR A 141 18.59 7.11 3.91
C THR A 141 18.06 7.50 5.29
N ILE A 142 16.87 8.08 5.31
CA ILE A 142 16.08 8.29 6.52
C ILE A 142 14.76 7.56 6.29
N ALA A 143 14.32 6.76 7.25
CA ALA A 143 13.07 6.03 7.15
C ALA A 143 12.10 6.42 8.25
N ALA A 144 10.81 6.44 7.90
CA ALA A 144 9.72 6.63 8.83
C ALA A 144 8.60 5.64 8.53
N GLY A 145 7.90 5.19 9.54
CA GLY A 145 6.78 4.26 9.43
C GLY A 145 6.01 4.16 10.74
N ASP A 146 4.87 3.47 10.73
CA ASP A 146 3.95 3.36 11.86
C ASP A 146 3.56 1.91 12.22
N SER A 147 4.19 0.94 11.58
CA SER A 147 3.88 -0.48 11.79
C SER A 147 5.12 -1.33 12.13
N TYR A 148 4.87 -2.51 12.66
CA TYR A 148 5.95 -3.48 12.94
C TYR A 148 6.74 -3.87 11.68
N ASN A 149 6.10 -3.87 10.52
CA ASN A 149 6.75 -4.17 9.24
C ASN A 149 7.77 -3.09 8.81
N ASP A 150 7.77 -1.94 9.48
CA ASP A 150 8.67 -0.82 9.18
C ASP A 150 9.95 -0.85 10.02
N ILE A 151 9.99 -1.64 11.10
CA ILE A 151 11.11 -1.66 12.06
C ILE A 151 12.45 -1.93 11.37
N GLY A 152 12.52 -2.99 10.55
CA GLY A 152 13.76 -3.33 9.86
C GLY A 152 14.29 -2.20 8.96
N MET A 153 13.40 -1.53 8.26
CA MET A 153 13.71 -0.35 7.44
C MET A 153 14.22 0.81 8.29
N ILE A 154 13.55 1.11 9.41
CA ILE A 154 13.88 2.24 10.29
C ILE A 154 15.23 2.01 10.98
N GLU A 155 15.47 0.83 11.55
CA GLU A 155 16.71 0.51 12.26
C GLU A 155 17.94 0.49 11.36
N ASN A 156 17.77 0.24 10.07
CA ASN A 156 18.87 0.14 9.10
C ASN A 156 18.99 1.38 8.20
N SER A 157 18.19 2.41 8.41
CA SER A 157 18.30 3.67 7.68
C SER A 157 19.43 4.54 8.24
N LYS A 158 20.16 5.21 7.35
CA LYS A 158 21.13 6.28 7.62
C LYS A 158 21.27 7.16 6.39
#